data_586bda352d845cf1542f8c72e2c5489b
#
_entry.id   586bda352d845cf1542f8c72e2c5489b
#
_cell.length_a   1.000
_cell.length_b   1.000
_cell.length_c   1.000
_cell.angle_alpha   90.00
_cell.angle_beta   90.00
_cell.angle_gamma   90.00
#
_symmetry.space_group_name_H-M   'P 1'
#
loop_
_entity.id
_entity.type
_entity.pdbx_description
1 polymer ?
#
loop_
_entity_poly.entity_id
_entity_poly.type
_entity_poly.pdbx_seq_one_letter_code
_entity_poly.pdbx_strand_id
1 'polypeptide(L)'
;MSERIQIFVTGGTFDKEYNELTGELYFKETHVCEMLRLGRCLLEVATDQLMMMDSLQMTDADRQLILARTLAADADRIVITHGTDTMEQTAAVLGKAEIPKTIVLTGAMIPYTFGSSDGMFNLGTALAFVQTLPPGVYVAMNGSCFPWDNVQKNRQLGVFQALPSTRA
;
A
#
# COMPACT_ATOMS: atom_id res chain seq x y z
N MET A 1 9.19 15.86 -15.76
CA MET A 1 8.57 14.77 -14.98
C MET A 1 7.96 15.37 -13.73
N SER A 2 6.70 15.10 -13.48
CA SER A 2 6.03 15.63 -12.29
C SER A 2 6.66 15.00 -11.04
N GLU A 3 7.12 15.81 -10.10
CA GLU A 3 7.60 15.32 -8.78
C GLU A 3 6.42 14.90 -7.88
N ARG A 4 5.20 15.10 -8.36
CA ARG A 4 3.97 14.79 -7.64
C ARG A 4 3.80 13.28 -7.44
N ILE A 5 3.47 12.92 -6.21
CA ILE A 5 3.15 11.53 -5.84
C ILE A 5 1.63 11.40 -5.77
N GLN A 6 1.08 10.38 -6.42
CA GLN A 6 -0.31 9.97 -6.24
C GLN A 6 -0.38 8.87 -5.17
N ILE A 7 -1.23 9.05 -4.17
CA ILE A 7 -1.59 7.97 -3.23
C ILE A 7 -3.00 7.49 -3.58
N PHE A 8 -3.12 6.20 -3.89
CA PHE A 8 -4.40 5.51 -3.98
C PHE A 8 -4.67 4.74 -2.69
N VAL A 9 -5.81 5.00 -2.09
CA VAL A 9 -6.26 4.34 -0.87
C VAL A 9 -7.23 3.22 -1.23
N THR A 10 -6.96 2.00 -0.75
CA THR A 10 -7.84 0.85 -0.96
C THR A 10 -8.38 0.25 0.34
N GLY A 11 -7.99 0.78 1.49
CA GLY A 11 -8.42 0.32 2.81
C GLY A 11 -7.40 -0.59 3.49
N GLY A 12 -7.83 -1.77 3.91
CA GLY A 12 -7.02 -2.68 4.70
C GLY A 12 -6.89 -2.24 6.16
N THR A 13 -6.13 -2.99 6.95
CA THR A 13 -5.92 -2.72 8.38
C THR A 13 -5.40 -1.31 8.65
N PHE A 14 -4.66 -0.75 7.70
CA PHE A 14 -4.11 0.61 7.75
C PHE A 14 -5.16 1.66 8.16
N ASP A 15 -6.37 1.60 7.60
CA ASP A 15 -7.44 2.56 7.80
C ASP A 15 -8.60 2.04 8.67
N LYS A 16 -8.48 0.88 9.30
CA LYS A 16 -9.50 0.39 10.21
C LYS A 16 -9.55 1.19 11.51
N GLU A 17 -10.77 1.42 11.99
CA GLU A 17 -11.07 1.98 13.30
C GLU A 17 -11.76 0.94 14.18
N TYR A 18 -11.67 1.12 15.50
CA TYR A 18 -12.37 0.29 16.47
C TYR A 18 -13.68 0.96 16.90
N ASN A 19 -14.77 0.22 16.79
CA ASN A 19 -16.08 0.64 17.30
C ASN A 19 -16.24 0.11 18.71
N GLU A 20 -16.16 0.98 19.71
CA GLU A 20 -16.26 0.63 21.13
C GLU A 20 -17.67 0.17 21.52
N LEU A 21 -18.70 0.51 20.72
CA LEU A 21 -20.09 0.10 21.00
C LEU A 21 -20.37 -1.33 20.53
N THR A 22 -19.79 -1.73 19.41
CA THR A 22 -20.00 -3.07 18.83
C THR A 22 -18.82 -4.02 19.08
N GLY A 23 -17.66 -3.50 19.44
CA GLY A 23 -16.44 -4.27 19.59
C GLY A 23 -15.80 -4.71 18.27
N GLU A 24 -16.22 -4.14 17.15
CA GLU A 24 -15.76 -4.51 15.81
C GLU A 24 -14.83 -3.48 15.21
N LEU A 25 -13.97 -3.94 14.28
CA LEU A 25 -13.20 -3.07 13.39
C LEU A 25 -14.06 -2.70 12.19
N TYR A 26 -14.03 -1.43 11.79
CA TYR A 26 -14.77 -0.92 10.65
C TYR A 26 -14.00 0.14 9.88
N PHE A 27 -14.48 0.49 8.68
CA PHE A 27 -13.94 1.58 7.89
C PHE A 27 -14.84 2.80 7.97
N LYS A 28 -14.22 3.97 8.16
CA LYS A 28 -14.91 5.27 8.11
C LYS A 28 -14.34 6.11 6.97
N GLU A 29 -13.18 6.66 7.18
CA GLU A 29 -12.44 7.46 6.20
C GLU A 29 -10.95 7.16 6.28
N THR A 30 -10.19 7.53 5.26
CA THR A 30 -8.75 7.30 5.28
C THR A 30 -8.04 8.28 6.23
N HIS A 31 -7.02 7.78 6.91
CA HIS A 31 -6.15 8.55 7.79
C HIS A 31 -4.88 9.08 7.10
N VAL A 32 -4.71 8.80 5.80
CA VAL A 32 -3.49 9.14 5.05
C VAL A 32 -3.17 10.64 5.14
N CYS A 33 -4.15 11.51 4.94
CA CYS A 33 -3.92 12.96 5.02
C CYS A 33 -3.47 13.42 6.41
N GLU A 34 -4.04 12.85 7.46
CA GLU A 34 -3.62 13.11 8.83
C GLU A 34 -2.19 12.62 9.09
N MET A 35 -1.88 11.43 8.64
CA MET A 35 -0.54 10.83 8.78
C MET A 35 0.52 11.66 8.06
N LEU A 36 0.24 12.14 6.84
CA LEU A 36 1.14 13.04 6.11
C LEU A 36 1.38 14.34 6.88
N ARG A 37 0.32 14.92 7.45
CA ARG A 37 0.42 16.14 8.27
C ARG A 37 1.24 15.90 9.55
N LEU A 38 0.99 14.83 10.28
CA LEU A 38 1.73 14.46 11.49
C LEU A 38 3.19 14.11 11.18
N GLY A 39 3.44 13.46 10.05
CA GLY A 39 4.79 13.19 9.55
C GLY A 39 5.51 14.43 9.00
N ARG A 40 4.86 15.61 9.02
CA ARG A 40 5.39 16.87 8.47
C ARG A 40 5.86 16.71 7.01
N CYS A 41 5.09 15.97 6.22
CA CYS A 41 5.38 15.70 4.82
C CYS A 41 5.39 17.02 4.01
N LEU A 42 6.47 17.24 3.28
CA LEU A 42 6.64 18.40 2.39
C LEU A 42 6.53 18.02 0.90
N LEU A 43 6.26 16.75 0.62
CA LEU A 43 6.09 16.27 -0.76
C LEU A 43 4.76 16.77 -1.34
N GLU A 44 4.74 17.00 -2.63
CA GLU A 44 3.49 17.26 -3.35
C GLU A 44 2.74 15.93 -3.53
N VAL A 45 1.72 15.71 -2.70
CA VAL A 45 0.95 14.46 -2.67
C VAL A 45 -0.50 14.74 -3.00
N ALA A 46 -1.04 13.99 -3.96
CA ALA A 46 -2.48 13.86 -4.15
C ALA A 46 -2.96 12.53 -3.58
N THR A 47 -4.08 12.54 -2.89
CA THR A 47 -4.70 11.33 -2.31
C THR A 47 -6.07 11.11 -2.95
N ASP A 48 -6.34 9.88 -3.38
CA ASP A 48 -7.61 9.48 -3.94
C ASP A 48 -8.04 8.14 -3.34
N GLN A 49 -9.22 8.09 -2.76
CA GLN A 49 -9.79 6.89 -2.16
C GLN A 49 -10.53 6.10 -3.24
N LEU A 50 -9.95 4.99 -3.66
CA LEU A 50 -10.57 4.10 -4.65
C LEU A 50 -11.63 3.20 -4.02
N MET A 51 -11.34 2.69 -2.83
CA MET A 51 -12.21 1.82 -2.06
C MET A 51 -11.77 1.80 -0.59
N MET A 52 -12.62 1.27 0.28
CA MET A 52 -12.33 1.03 1.69
C MET A 52 -12.80 -0.37 2.04
N MET A 53 -11.92 -1.37 1.86
CA MET A 53 -12.27 -2.77 2.10
C MET A 53 -11.11 -3.57 2.69
N ASP A 54 -11.46 -4.69 3.29
CA ASP A 54 -10.49 -5.72 3.66
C ASP A 54 -9.98 -6.42 2.40
N SER A 55 -8.66 -6.61 2.30
CA SER A 55 -8.07 -7.23 1.12
C SER A 55 -8.49 -8.69 0.91
N LEU A 56 -8.94 -9.38 1.97
CA LEU A 56 -9.54 -10.72 1.84
C LEU A 56 -10.88 -10.71 1.11
N GLN A 57 -11.57 -9.57 1.08
CA GLN A 57 -12.82 -9.39 0.34
C GLN A 57 -12.61 -8.83 -1.07
N MET A 58 -11.38 -8.45 -1.41
CA MET A 58 -11.04 -7.85 -2.68
C MET A 58 -11.14 -8.87 -3.81
N THR A 59 -11.91 -8.53 -4.83
CA THR A 59 -12.10 -9.35 -6.03
C THR A 59 -11.11 -9.00 -7.14
N ASP A 60 -11.07 -9.80 -8.20
CA ASP A 60 -10.28 -9.48 -9.40
C ASP A 60 -10.77 -8.19 -10.06
N ALA A 61 -12.08 -7.91 -10.04
CA ALA A 61 -12.63 -6.66 -10.56
C ALA A 61 -12.10 -5.44 -9.79
N ASP A 62 -11.95 -5.54 -8.47
CA ASP A 62 -11.38 -4.47 -7.66
C ASP A 62 -9.91 -4.23 -8.01
N ARG A 63 -9.13 -5.30 -8.25
CA ARG A 63 -7.73 -5.20 -8.69
C ARG A 63 -7.62 -4.60 -10.10
N GLN A 64 -8.57 -4.90 -10.99
CA GLN A 64 -8.63 -4.26 -12.31
C GLN A 64 -8.98 -2.78 -12.21
N LEU A 65 -9.83 -2.38 -11.27
CA LEU A 65 -10.07 -0.95 -10.99
C LEU A 65 -8.79 -0.24 -10.54
N ILE A 66 -8.04 -0.85 -9.63
CA ILE A 66 -6.74 -0.30 -9.17
C ILE A 66 -5.79 -0.15 -10.37
N LEU A 67 -5.68 -1.18 -11.21
CA LEU A 67 -4.87 -1.13 -12.43
C LEU A 67 -5.30 0.01 -13.36
N ALA A 68 -6.59 0.11 -13.66
CA ALA A 68 -7.12 1.15 -14.55
C ALA A 68 -6.83 2.57 -14.03
N ARG A 69 -7.01 2.79 -12.72
CA ARG A 69 -6.71 4.07 -12.07
C ARG A 69 -5.21 4.39 -12.06
N THR A 70 -4.37 3.37 -11.88
CA THR A 70 -2.91 3.48 -11.96
C THR A 70 -2.44 3.88 -13.36
N LEU A 71 -3.01 3.25 -14.39
CA LEU A 71 -2.72 3.59 -15.79
C LEU A 71 -3.15 5.01 -16.13
N ALA A 72 -4.33 5.44 -15.67
CA ALA A 72 -4.91 6.74 -15.95
C ALA A 72 -4.31 7.91 -15.13
N ALA A 73 -3.52 7.63 -14.11
CA ALA A 73 -2.92 8.67 -13.28
C ALA A 73 -1.91 9.50 -14.07
N ASP A 74 -1.91 10.82 -13.90
CA ASP A 74 -0.91 11.71 -14.51
C ASP A 74 0.47 11.61 -13.83
N ALA A 75 0.50 11.15 -12.57
CA ALA A 75 1.74 10.97 -11.82
C ALA A 75 2.49 9.71 -12.23
N ASP A 76 3.83 9.80 -12.31
CA ASP A 76 4.70 8.67 -12.56
C ASP A 76 5.11 7.92 -11.29
N ARG A 77 4.81 8.50 -10.12
CA ARG A 77 5.10 7.96 -8.78
C ARG A 77 3.81 7.71 -8.04
N ILE A 78 3.54 6.46 -7.72
CA ILE A 78 2.27 6.03 -7.13
C ILE A 78 2.53 5.20 -5.88
N VAL A 79 1.90 5.57 -4.78
CA VAL A 79 1.81 4.76 -3.57
C VAL A 79 0.39 4.22 -3.45
N ILE A 80 0.25 2.96 -3.09
CA ILE A 80 -1.06 2.32 -2.87
C ILE A 80 -1.10 1.76 -1.46
N THR A 81 -2.01 2.29 -0.62
CA THR A 81 -2.29 1.67 0.67
C THR A 81 -3.25 0.50 0.48
N HIS A 82 -2.93 -0.64 1.07
CA HIS A 82 -3.59 -1.91 0.78
C HIS A 82 -3.60 -2.82 2.01
N GLY A 83 -4.59 -3.70 2.09
CA GLY A 83 -4.61 -4.76 3.09
C GLY A 83 -3.46 -5.74 2.87
N THR A 84 -2.85 -6.20 3.96
CA THR A 84 -1.63 -7.02 3.91
C THR A 84 -1.87 -8.46 3.45
N ASP A 85 -3.11 -8.96 3.52
CA ASP A 85 -3.38 -10.39 3.27
C ASP A 85 -3.35 -10.79 1.80
N THR A 86 -3.66 -9.86 0.89
CA THR A 86 -3.62 -10.11 -0.56
C THR A 86 -2.86 -9.01 -1.33
N MET A 87 -2.01 -8.26 -0.67
CA MET A 87 -1.17 -7.21 -1.28
C MET A 87 -0.33 -7.76 -2.44
N GLU A 88 0.23 -8.95 -2.27
CA GLU A 88 1.04 -9.65 -3.27
C GLU A 88 0.26 -9.91 -4.56
N GLN A 89 -1.03 -10.24 -4.45
CA GLN A 89 -1.89 -10.50 -5.62
C GLN A 89 -2.13 -9.22 -6.42
N THR A 90 -2.40 -8.10 -5.74
CA THR A 90 -2.55 -6.80 -6.40
C THR A 90 -1.23 -6.33 -7.00
N ALA A 91 -0.11 -6.52 -6.30
CA ALA A 91 1.22 -6.24 -6.83
C ALA A 91 1.51 -7.04 -8.10
N ALA A 92 1.12 -8.31 -8.15
CA ALA A 92 1.28 -9.16 -9.33
C ALA A 92 0.42 -8.71 -10.52
N VAL A 93 -0.80 -8.24 -10.28
CA VAL A 93 -1.66 -7.68 -11.35
C VAL A 93 -1.01 -6.44 -11.97
N LEU A 94 -0.50 -5.55 -11.14
CA LEU A 94 0.16 -4.33 -11.59
C LEU A 94 1.51 -4.62 -12.26
N GLY A 95 2.30 -5.55 -11.70
CA GLY A 95 3.62 -5.90 -12.23
C GLY A 95 3.56 -6.53 -13.61
N LYS A 96 2.59 -7.41 -13.85
CA LYS A 96 2.36 -8.04 -15.16
C LYS A 96 1.89 -7.07 -16.25
N ALA A 97 1.39 -5.91 -15.86
CA ALA A 97 0.94 -4.87 -16.80
C ALA A 97 2.10 -4.02 -17.34
N GLU A 98 3.33 -4.20 -16.86
CA GLU A 98 4.55 -3.50 -17.32
C GLU A 98 4.38 -1.97 -17.43
N ILE A 99 3.74 -1.36 -16.42
CA ILE A 99 3.43 0.07 -16.40
C ILE A 99 4.75 0.86 -16.25
N PRO A 100 5.04 1.87 -17.10
CA PRO A 100 6.26 2.65 -17.04
C PRO A 100 6.20 3.72 -15.91
N LYS A 101 5.82 3.32 -14.71
CA LYS A 101 5.70 4.15 -13.50
C LYS A 101 6.33 3.43 -12.32
N THR A 102 6.73 4.18 -11.30
CA THR A 102 7.16 3.62 -10.02
C THR A 102 5.95 3.48 -9.12
N ILE A 103 5.60 2.25 -8.76
CA ILE A 103 4.42 1.92 -7.97
C ILE A 103 4.87 1.16 -6.72
N VAL A 104 4.50 1.68 -5.55
CA VAL A 104 4.86 1.08 -4.26
C VAL A 104 3.59 0.80 -3.46
N LEU A 105 3.33 -0.49 -3.19
CA LEU A 105 2.25 -0.90 -2.30
C LEU A 105 2.76 -0.95 -0.86
N THR A 106 1.92 -0.53 0.07
CA THR A 106 2.21 -0.57 1.49
C THR A 106 0.92 -0.75 2.30
N GLY A 107 1.05 -1.01 3.59
CA GLY A 107 -0.08 -1.20 4.48
C GLY A 107 0.37 -1.21 5.93
N ALA A 108 -0.47 -1.77 6.81
CA ALA A 108 -0.14 -1.92 8.22
C ALA A 108 -0.70 -3.23 8.77
N MET A 109 0.01 -3.80 9.74
CA MET A 109 -0.46 -4.94 10.52
C MET A 109 -1.38 -4.48 11.66
N ILE A 110 -1.16 -3.27 12.16
CA ILE A 110 -1.92 -2.67 13.26
C ILE A 110 -2.59 -1.38 12.75
N PRO A 111 -3.89 -1.17 13.00
CA PRO A 111 -4.58 0.05 12.59
C PRO A 111 -3.87 1.32 13.07
N TYR A 112 -3.77 2.32 12.20
CA TYR A 112 -3.12 3.59 12.54
C TYR A 112 -3.72 4.22 13.81
N THR A 113 -5.03 4.18 13.97
CA THR A 113 -5.74 4.77 15.11
C THR A 113 -5.45 4.12 16.46
N PHE A 114 -4.78 2.97 16.48
CA PHE A 114 -4.42 2.30 17.73
C PHE A 114 -3.19 2.90 18.44
N GLY A 115 -2.51 3.86 17.82
CA GLY A 115 -1.40 4.59 18.42
C GLY A 115 -0.06 3.85 18.47
N SER A 116 -0.05 2.53 18.40
CA SER A 116 1.15 1.69 18.32
C SER A 116 1.28 0.98 16.98
N SER A 117 0.80 1.64 15.92
CA SER A 117 0.75 1.12 14.56
C SER A 117 2.11 1.20 13.86
N ASP A 118 2.37 0.20 13.02
CA ASP A 118 3.44 0.20 12.03
C ASP A 118 3.12 1.09 10.80
N GLY A 119 1.91 1.64 10.71
CA GLY A 119 1.43 2.38 9.54
C GLY A 119 2.28 3.61 9.18
N MET A 120 2.66 4.45 10.14
CA MET A 120 3.51 5.63 9.89
C MET A 120 4.88 5.25 9.35
N PHE A 121 5.49 4.19 9.92
CA PHE A 121 6.77 3.68 9.47
C PHE A 121 6.69 3.15 8.03
N ASN A 122 5.66 2.36 7.73
CA ASN A 122 5.47 1.79 6.40
C ASN A 122 5.13 2.86 5.36
N LEU A 123 4.28 3.84 5.69
CA LEU A 123 3.95 4.95 4.78
C LEU A 123 5.18 5.80 4.46
N GLY A 124 5.96 6.18 5.48
CA GLY A 124 7.20 6.94 5.29
C GLY A 124 8.22 6.18 4.44
N THR A 125 8.34 4.88 4.68
CA THR A 125 9.21 3.99 3.88
C THR A 125 8.74 3.91 2.41
N ALA A 126 7.44 3.76 2.16
CA ALA A 126 6.89 3.73 0.81
C ALA A 126 7.10 5.05 0.07
N LEU A 127 6.90 6.19 0.75
CA LEU A 127 7.17 7.52 0.19
C LEU A 127 8.65 7.74 -0.13
N ALA A 128 9.58 7.19 0.65
CA ALA A 128 11.01 7.25 0.35
C ALA A 128 11.36 6.41 -0.89
N PHE A 129 10.86 5.18 -0.96
CA PHE A 129 11.14 4.28 -2.08
C PHE A 129 10.55 4.76 -3.41
N VAL A 130 9.31 5.27 -3.40
CA VAL A 130 8.67 5.74 -4.64
C VAL A 130 9.43 6.89 -5.31
N GLN A 131 10.20 7.66 -4.54
CA GLN A 131 11.02 8.75 -5.06
C GLN A 131 12.33 8.30 -5.69
N THR A 132 12.85 7.15 -5.29
CA THR A 132 14.22 6.72 -5.59
C THR A 132 14.33 5.49 -6.47
N LEU A 133 13.31 4.65 -6.50
CA LEU A 133 13.31 3.44 -7.31
C LEU A 133 12.99 3.73 -8.78
N PRO A 134 13.54 2.91 -9.70
CA PRO A 134 13.17 2.98 -11.12
C PRO A 134 11.72 2.56 -11.34
N PRO A 135 11.13 2.82 -12.53
CA PRO A 135 9.83 2.30 -12.89
C PRO A 135 9.72 0.79 -12.63
N GLY A 136 8.65 0.38 -12.00
CA GLY A 136 8.39 -0.98 -11.56
C GLY A 136 7.37 -1.02 -10.44
N VAL A 137 7.00 -2.23 -10.02
CA VAL A 137 6.04 -2.45 -8.93
C VAL A 137 6.74 -3.11 -7.75
N TYR A 138 6.54 -2.53 -6.59
CA TYR A 138 7.23 -2.91 -5.36
C TYR A 138 6.26 -2.99 -4.18
N VAL A 139 6.64 -3.78 -3.18
CA VAL A 139 5.99 -3.83 -1.87
C VAL A 139 6.97 -3.28 -0.83
N ALA A 140 6.57 -2.23 -0.11
CA ALA A 140 7.34 -1.63 0.97
C ALA A 140 6.69 -1.97 2.31
N MET A 141 7.26 -2.91 3.02
CA MET A 141 6.81 -3.36 4.33
C MET A 141 8.00 -3.67 5.25
N ASN A 142 7.81 -3.45 6.53
CA ASN A 142 8.83 -3.74 7.57
C ASN A 142 10.18 -3.04 7.32
N GLY A 143 10.19 -1.87 6.69
CA GLY A 143 11.40 -1.12 6.34
C GLY A 143 12.17 -1.68 5.13
N SER A 144 11.65 -2.73 4.49
CA SER A 144 12.24 -3.37 3.32
C SER A 144 11.41 -3.09 2.07
N CYS A 145 12.06 -3.18 0.91
CA CYS A 145 11.43 -3.07 -0.39
C CYS A 145 11.62 -4.36 -1.18
N PHE A 146 10.55 -4.89 -1.72
CA PHE A 146 10.53 -6.12 -2.48
C PHE A 146 9.96 -5.87 -3.87
N PRO A 147 10.55 -6.39 -4.96
CA PRO A 147 9.88 -6.41 -6.25
C PRO A 147 8.63 -7.32 -6.19
N TRP A 148 7.62 -7.00 -6.99
CA TRP A 148 6.32 -7.67 -6.99
C TRP A 148 6.36 -9.19 -7.21
N ASP A 149 7.37 -9.68 -7.92
CA ASP A 149 7.58 -11.08 -8.26
C ASP A 149 8.50 -11.83 -7.26
N ASN A 150 8.96 -11.14 -6.23
CA ASN A 150 9.83 -11.70 -5.20
C ASN A 150 9.42 -11.23 -3.80
N VAL A 151 8.16 -11.43 -3.45
CA VAL A 151 7.60 -11.04 -2.15
C VAL A 151 6.56 -12.03 -1.67
N GLN A 152 6.55 -12.31 -0.38
CA GLN A 152 5.49 -13.06 0.31
C GLN A 152 5.30 -12.58 1.74
N LYS A 153 4.06 -12.64 2.20
CA LYS A 153 3.74 -12.45 3.62
C LYS A 153 4.00 -13.73 4.40
N ASN A 154 4.90 -13.68 5.36
CA ASN A 154 5.03 -14.73 6.38
C ASN A 154 3.93 -14.53 7.43
N ARG A 155 2.87 -15.31 7.35
CA ARG A 155 1.69 -15.17 8.21
C ARG A 155 1.95 -15.56 9.66
N GLN A 156 2.96 -16.40 9.93
CA GLN A 156 3.30 -16.82 11.30
C GLN A 156 4.05 -15.71 12.03
N LEU A 157 4.93 -14.99 11.33
CA LEU A 157 5.73 -13.90 11.90
C LEU A 157 5.07 -12.52 11.71
N GLY A 158 4.06 -12.40 10.85
CA GLY A 158 3.44 -11.12 10.53
C GLY A 158 4.36 -10.15 9.79
N VAL A 159 5.28 -10.66 8.98
CA VAL A 159 6.26 -9.86 8.22
C VAL A 159 6.24 -10.23 6.74
N PHE A 160 6.74 -9.33 5.91
CA PHE A 160 6.99 -9.58 4.49
C PHE A 160 8.45 -10.00 4.28
N GLN A 161 8.68 -10.90 3.36
CA GLN A 161 10.00 -11.44 3.04
C GLN A 161 10.10 -11.80 1.55
N ALA A 162 11.32 -11.92 1.04
CA ALA A 162 11.53 -12.46 -0.29
C ALA A 162 11.05 -13.93 -0.37
N LEU A 163 10.73 -14.37 -1.57
CA LEU A 163 10.43 -15.78 -1.81
C LEU A 163 11.64 -16.65 -1.44
N PRO A 164 11.43 -17.89 -0.95
CA PRO A 164 12.52 -18.81 -0.70
C PRO A 164 13.33 -19.02 -1.99
N SER A 165 14.65 -18.89 -1.90
CA SER A 165 15.50 -19.22 -3.05
C SER A 165 15.28 -20.69 -3.39
N THR A 166 14.79 -20.97 -4.58
CA THR A 166 14.85 -22.32 -5.16
C THR A 166 16.34 -22.63 -5.40
N ARG A 167 17.01 -23.16 -4.36
CA ARG A 167 18.29 -23.80 -4.59
C ARG A 167 17.98 -25.10 -5.36
N ALA A 168 18.36 -25.09 -6.64
CA ALA A 168 18.50 -26.32 -7.41
C ALA A 168 19.64 -27.14 -6.84
#